data_10a2a72f0bb3d9adf6bb436e77a7fd8a
#
_entry.id   10a2a72f0bb3d9adf6bb436e77a7fd8a
#
_cell.length_a   1.000
_cell.length_b   1.000
_cell.length_c   1.000
_cell.angle_alpha   90.00
_cell.angle_beta   90.00
_cell.angle_gamma   90.00
#
_symmetry.space_group_name_H-M   'P 1'
#
loop_
_entity.id
_entity.type
_entity.pdbx_description
1 polymer ?
#
loop_
_entity_poly.entity_id
_entity_poly.type
_entity_poly.pdbx_seq_one_letter_code
_entity_poly.pdbx_strand_id
1 'polypeptide(L)'
;MMKAGRNSDAELEFKQLALAYPDYAGPYVNLGLIYVRASRFGDAEAAFEAALKRNPDDAIANDELGIVLRKLGKFSQAEAAYQRTISLKPSYAPAYFNLGVLYDLYLDEPKKALEQFEHYLTLAGDNKQVAGWVIELRKRVGVPAPAAKKEPA
;
A
#
# COMPACT_ATOMS: atom_id res chain seq x y z
N MET A 1 -4.38 -28.61 8.98
CA MET A 1 -4.16 -27.22 9.39
C MET A 1 -5.35 -26.38 8.99
N MET A 2 -6.08 -25.89 9.96
CA MET A 2 -7.37 -25.21 9.76
C MET A 2 -7.26 -23.93 8.90
N LYS A 3 -6.17 -23.17 8.99
CA LYS A 3 -6.00 -21.94 8.21
C LYS A 3 -5.79 -22.19 6.71
N ALA A 4 -5.01 -23.21 6.34
CA ALA A 4 -4.77 -23.56 4.95
C ALA A 4 -6.05 -24.10 4.27
N GLY A 5 -6.83 -24.92 4.98
CA GLY A 5 -8.10 -25.44 4.50
C GLY A 5 -9.12 -24.34 4.25
N ARG A 6 -9.25 -23.37 5.17
CA ARG A 6 -10.16 -22.23 5.03
C ARG A 6 -9.79 -21.34 3.84
N ASN A 7 -8.48 -21.08 3.63
CA ASN A 7 -8.02 -20.30 2.49
C ASN A 7 -8.32 -21.01 1.16
N SER A 8 -8.15 -22.34 1.11
CA SER A 8 -8.46 -23.11 -0.09
C SER A 8 -9.95 -23.11 -0.42
N ASP A 9 -10.81 -23.24 0.59
CA ASP A 9 -12.26 -23.17 0.43
C ASP A 9 -12.70 -21.78 -0.03
N ALA A 10 -12.16 -20.73 0.57
CA ALA A 10 -12.45 -19.36 0.19
C ALA A 10 -11.95 -19.06 -1.23
N GLU A 11 -10.76 -19.51 -1.59
CA GLU A 11 -10.22 -19.37 -2.94
C GLU A 11 -11.16 -19.99 -3.98
N LEU A 12 -11.61 -21.25 -3.73
CA LEU A 12 -12.53 -21.93 -4.64
C LEU A 12 -13.86 -21.17 -4.77
N GLU A 13 -14.41 -20.71 -3.64
CA GLU A 13 -15.67 -19.97 -3.62
C GLU A 13 -15.58 -18.68 -4.43
N PHE A 14 -14.51 -17.89 -4.23
CA PHE A 14 -14.33 -16.64 -4.99
C PHE A 14 -14.01 -16.89 -6.46
N LYS A 15 -13.30 -17.97 -6.82
CA LYS A 15 -13.13 -18.38 -8.21
C LYS A 15 -14.47 -18.70 -8.87
N GLN A 16 -15.36 -19.39 -8.18
CA GLN A 16 -16.70 -19.68 -8.67
C GLN A 16 -17.52 -18.41 -8.86
N LEU A 17 -17.44 -17.47 -7.91
CA LEU A 17 -18.09 -16.17 -8.02
C LEU A 17 -17.56 -15.36 -9.20
N ALA A 18 -16.25 -15.38 -9.44
CA ALA A 18 -15.64 -14.71 -10.57
C ALA A 18 -16.12 -15.28 -11.91
N LEU A 19 -16.32 -16.59 -11.99
CA LEU A 19 -16.88 -17.23 -13.18
C LEU A 19 -18.36 -16.90 -13.38
N ALA A 20 -19.12 -16.83 -12.28
CA ALA A 20 -20.55 -16.51 -12.33
C ALA A 20 -20.80 -15.02 -12.64
N TYR A 21 -19.92 -14.14 -12.18
CA TYR A 21 -20.06 -12.68 -12.31
C TYR A 21 -18.75 -12.08 -12.87
N PRO A 22 -18.42 -12.35 -14.14
CA PRO A 22 -17.10 -12.01 -14.69
C PRO A 22 -16.82 -10.49 -14.79
N ASP A 23 -17.87 -9.67 -14.73
CA ASP A 23 -17.72 -8.21 -14.83
C ASP A 23 -17.53 -7.54 -13.48
N TYR A 24 -17.65 -8.27 -12.37
CA TYR A 24 -17.50 -7.71 -11.04
C TYR A 24 -16.05 -7.80 -10.55
N ALA A 25 -15.52 -6.67 -10.07
CA ALA A 25 -14.19 -6.61 -9.51
C ALA A 25 -14.05 -7.32 -8.16
N GLY A 26 -15.12 -7.32 -7.35
CA GLY A 26 -15.11 -7.81 -5.97
C GLY A 26 -14.51 -9.20 -5.76
N PRO A 27 -14.92 -10.23 -6.53
CA PRO A 27 -14.33 -11.55 -6.37
C PRO A 27 -12.81 -11.59 -6.60
N TYR A 28 -12.32 -10.80 -7.56
CA TYR A 28 -10.88 -10.73 -7.83
C TYR A 28 -10.11 -10.01 -6.73
N VAL A 29 -10.67 -8.95 -6.14
CA VAL A 29 -10.07 -8.29 -4.97
C VAL A 29 -9.94 -9.29 -3.82
N ASN A 30 -10.98 -10.05 -3.53
CA ASN A 30 -10.97 -11.04 -2.47
C ASN A 30 -9.97 -12.17 -2.74
N LEU A 31 -9.86 -12.62 -3.98
CA LEU A 31 -8.82 -13.58 -4.37
C LEU A 31 -7.42 -13.01 -4.11
N GLY A 32 -7.18 -11.76 -4.51
CA GLY A 32 -5.92 -11.09 -4.26
C GLY A 32 -5.55 -11.08 -2.78
N LEU A 33 -6.50 -10.74 -1.91
CA LEU A 33 -6.29 -10.72 -0.46
C LEU A 33 -6.00 -12.12 0.10
N ILE A 34 -6.67 -13.15 -0.39
CA ILE A 34 -6.41 -14.54 0.01
C ILE A 34 -5.00 -14.95 -0.39
N TYR A 35 -4.58 -14.63 -1.61
CA TYR A 35 -3.24 -14.94 -2.10
C TYR A 35 -2.15 -14.21 -1.31
N VAL A 36 -2.38 -12.96 -0.93
CA VAL A 36 -1.46 -12.20 -0.06
C VAL A 36 -1.27 -12.92 1.28
N ARG A 37 -2.36 -13.35 1.93
CA ARG A 37 -2.30 -14.09 3.20
C ARG A 37 -1.51 -15.39 3.07
N ALA A 38 -1.58 -16.03 1.91
CA ALA A 38 -0.84 -17.24 1.61
C ALA A 38 0.57 -17.00 1.10
N SER A 39 1.00 -15.74 1.03
CA SER A 39 2.28 -15.32 0.44
C SER A 39 2.46 -15.77 -1.01
N ARG A 40 1.35 -15.93 -1.73
CA ARG A 40 1.31 -16.26 -3.16
C ARG A 40 1.22 -14.95 -3.95
N PHE A 41 2.34 -14.21 -3.98
CA PHE A 41 2.35 -12.84 -4.48
C PHE A 41 2.16 -12.73 -6.00
N GLY A 42 2.66 -13.70 -6.78
CA GLY A 42 2.41 -13.75 -8.23
C GLY A 42 0.93 -13.92 -8.56
N ASP A 43 0.25 -14.80 -7.83
CA ASP A 43 -1.19 -15.01 -7.99
C ASP A 43 -1.97 -13.78 -7.51
N ALA A 44 -1.53 -13.14 -6.43
CA ALA A 44 -2.14 -11.93 -5.93
C ALA A 44 -2.04 -10.78 -6.95
N GLU A 45 -0.89 -10.62 -7.58
CA GLU A 45 -0.69 -9.63 -8.66
C GLU A 45 -1.72 -9.83 -9.77
N ALA A 46 -1.84 -11.05 -10.26
CA ALA A 46 -2.78 -11.39 -11.34
C ALA A 46 -4.23 -11.10 -10.92
N ALA A 47 -4.60 -11.44 -9.69
CA ALA A 47 -5.96 -11.21 -9.18
C ALA A 47 -6.28 -9.71 -9.05
N PHE A 48 -5.37 -8.92 -8.48
CA PHE A 48 -5.57 -7.47 -8.37
C PHE A 48 -5.59 -6.79 -9.74
N GLU A 49 -4.75 -7.22 -10.68
CA GLU A 49 -4.79 -6.70 -12.04
C GLU A 49 -6.13 -7.00 -12.72
N ALA A 50 -6.67 -8.21 -12.53
CA ALA A 50 -7.99 -8.56 -13.04
C ALA A 50 -9.08 -7.71 -12.42
N ALA A 51 -8.99 -7.44 -11.11
CA ALA A 51 -9.92 -6.56 -10.41
C ALA A 51 -9.86 -5.14 -10.97
N LEU A 52 -8.67 -4.60 -11.20
CA LEU A 52 -8.47 -3.24 -11.66
C LEU A 52 -8.84 -3.04 -13.14
N LYS A 53 -8.83 -4.10 -13.95
CA LYS A 53 -9.40 -4.05 -15.30
C LYS A 53 -10.90 -3.76 -15.27
N ARG A 54 -11.59 -4.24 -14.24
CA ARG A 54 -13.03 -4.09 -14.08
C ARG A 54 -13.39 -2.81 -13.35
N ASN A 55 -12.56 -2.40 -12.39
CA ASN A 55 -12.73 -1.15 -11.64
C ASN A 55 -11.36 -0.47 -11.43
N PRO A 56 -10.88 0.32 -12.42
CA PRO A 56 -9.56 0.97 -12.32
C PRO A 56 -9.45 1.99 -11.19
N ASP A 57 -10.58 2.49 -10.70
CA ASP A 57 -10.63 3.60 -9.72
C ASP A 57 -10.75 3.10 -8.28
N ASP A 58 -10.54 1.82 -8.04
CA ASP A 58 -10.48 1.28 -6.69
C ASP A 58 -9.13 1.64 -6.05
N ALA A 59 -9.13 2.66 -5.20
CA ALA A 59 -7.92 3.16 -4.54
C ALA A 59 -7.27 2.09 -3.67
N ILE A 60 -8.07 1.34 -2.91
CA ILE A 60 -7.57 0.32 -1.99
C ILE A 60 -6.95 -0.85 -2.77
N ALA A 61 -7.58 -1.29 -3.86
CA ALA A 61 -7.02 -2.34 -4.71
C ALA A 61 -5.68 -1.92 -5.33
N ASN A 62 -5.54 -0.66 -5.75
CA ASN A 62 -4.27 -0.13 -6.24
C ASN A 62 -3.18 -0.15 -5.15
N ASP A 63 -3.52 0.20 -3.90
CA ASP A 63 -2.58 0.17 -2.79
C ASP A 63 -2.13 -1.27 -2.47
N GLU A 64 -3.08 -2.20 -2.41
CA GLU A 64 -2.79 -3.62 -2.22
C GLU A 64 -1.89 -4.18 -3.33
N LEU A 65 -2.16 -3.80 -4.58
CA LEU A 65 -1.29 -4.16 -5.70
C LEU A 65 0.13 -3.59 -5.51
N GLY A 66 0.24 -2.36 -5.03
CA GLY A 66 1.53 -1.75 -4.72
C GLY A 66 2.33 -2.57 -3.71
N ILE A 67 1.68 -3.02 -2.64
CA ILE A 67 2.32 -3.87 -1.62
C ILE A 67 2.83 -5.18 -2.25
N VAL A 68 2.00 -5.82 -3.06
CA VAL A 68 2.35 -7.07 -3.76
C VAL A 68 3.53 -6.86 -4.71
N LEU A 69 3.49 -5.79 -5.50
CA LEU A 69 4.57 -5.46 -6.44
C LEU A 69 5.89 -5.22 -5.71
N ARG A 70 5.85 -4.54 -4.56
CA ARG A 70 7.04 -4.37 -3.72
C ARG A 70 7.58 -5.72 -3.24
N LYS A 71 6.70 -6.62 -2.78
CA LYS A 71 7.08 -7.97 -2.34
C LYS A 71 7.73 -8.77 -3.46
N LEU A 72 7.32 -8.54 -4.71
CA LEU A 72 7.88 -9.18 -5.90
C LEU A 72 9.15 -8.50 -6.43
N GLY A 73 9.58 -7.40 -5.80
CA GLY A 73 10.75 -6.64 -6.27
C GLY A 73 10.49 -5.74 -7.47
N LYS A 74 9.22 -5.53 -7.83
CA LYS A 74 8.79 -4.67 -8.95
C LYS A 74 8.58 -3.23 -8.46
N PHE A 75 9.66 -2.55 -8.08
CA PHE A 75 9.60 -1.31 -7.32
C PHE A 75 9.04 -0.14 -8.11
N SER A 76 9.39 0.02 -9.38
CA SER A 76 8.84 1.10 -10.21
C SER A 76 7.33 0.95 -10.40
N GLN A 77 6.85 -0.27 -10.58
CA GLN A 77 5.43 -0.55 -10.68
C GLN A 77 4.72 -0.32 -9.34
N ALA A 78 5.36 -0.69 -8.23
CA ALA A 78 4.82 -0.43 -6.88
C ALA A 78 4.67 1.07 -6.64
N GLU A 79 5.66 1.86 -7.00
CA GLU A 79 5.60 3.32 -6.90
C GLU A 79 4.39 3.87 -7.66
N ALA A 80 4.22 3.43 -8.91
CA ALA A 80 3.09 3.88 -9.74
C ALA A 80 1.74 3.50 -9.11
N ALA A 81 1.64 2.30 -8.54
CA ALA A 81 0.41 1.84 -7.89
C ALA A 81 0.07 2.69 -6.66
N TYR A 82 1.05 2.98 -5.81
CA TYR A 82 0.84 3.85 -4.65
C TYR A 82 0.48 5.27 -5.06
N GLN A 83 1.14 5.82 -6.08
CA GLN A 83 0.82 7.15 -6.60
C GLN A 83 -0.59 7.20 -7.18
N ARG A 84 -1.03 6.13 -7.83
CA ARG A 84 -2.41 6.02 -8.33
C ARG A 84 -3.41 6.03 -7.17
N THR A 85 -3.12 5.32 -6.10
CA THR A 85 -3.93 5.32 -4.88
C THR A 85 -4.08 6.74 -4.32
N ILE A 86 -2.97 7.47 -4.20
CA ILE A 86 -2.97 8.84 -3.69
C ILE A 86 -3.77 9.77 -4.60
N SER A 87 -3.64 9.61 -5.91
CA SER A 87 -4.40 10.39 -6.88
C SER A 87 -5.91 10.15 -6.76
N LEU A 88 -6.30 8.89 -6.56
CA LEU A 88 -7.71 8.51 -6.43
C LEU A 88 -8.30 8.90 -5.07
N LYS A 89 -7.51 8.81 -4.01
CA LYS A 89 -7.95 9.08 -2.65
C LYS A 89 -6.84 9.77 -1.85
N PRO A 90 -6.68 11.10 -2.00
CA PRO A 90 -5.60 11.83 -1.34
C PRO A 90 -5.61 11.78 0.19
N SER A 91 -6.73 11.39 0.81
CA SER A 91 -6.86 11.25 2.26
C SER A 91 -6.53 9.84 2.77
N TYR A 92 -6.14 8.91 1.88
CA TYR A 92 -5.85 7.54 2.28
C TYR A 92 -4.44 7.42 2.84
N ALA A 93 -4.33 7.56 4.16
CA ALA A 93 -3.06 7.60 4.88
C ALA A 93 -2.14 6.39 4.60
N PRO A 94 -2.63 5.13 4.56
CA PRO A 94 -1.76 3.98 4.32
C PRO A 94 -0.92 4.06 3.04
N ALA A 95 -1.41 4.71 1.99
CA ALA A 95 -0.66 4.83 0.74
C ALA A 95 0.61 5.68 0.91
N TYR A 96 0.53 6.76 1.68
CA TYR A 96 1.70 7.59 1.99
C TYR A 96 2.72 6.82 2.83
N PHE A 97 2.26 6.05 3.80
CA PHE A 97 3.11 5.17 4.59
C PHE A 97 3.84 4.16 3.68
N ASN A 98 3.10 3.47 2.84
CA ASN A 98 3.65 2.44 1.94
C ASN A 98 4.64 3.05 0.95
N LEU A 99 4.34 4.21 0.40
CA LEU A 99 5.23 4.90 -0.52
C LEU A 99 6.50 5.40 0.21
N GLY A 100 6.35 5.90 1.42
CA GLY A 100 7.49 6.29 2.26
C GLY A 100 8.44 5.12 2.52
N VAL A 101 7.90 3.97 2.88
CA VAL A 101 8.68 2.73 3.08
C VAL A 101 9.39 2.33 1.78
N LEU A 102 8.71 2.40 0.65
CA LEU A 102 9.30 2.07 -0.64
C LEU A 102 10.51 2.97 -0.96
N TYR A 103 10.35 4.28 -0.76
CA TYR A 103 11.44 5.23 -1.00
C TYR A 103 12.60 5.07 -0.03
N ASP A 104 12.32 4.79 1.24
CA ASP A 104 13.37 4.69 2.26
C ASP A 104 14.16 3.38 2.17
N LEU A 105 13.45 2.25 2.07
CA LEU A 105 14.06 0.93 2.18
C LEU A 105 14.48 0.30 0.84
N TYR A 106 13.87 0.71 -0.26
CA TYR A 106 14.06 0.00 -1.54
C TYR A 106 14.59 0.88 -2.67
N LEU A 107 14.26 2.17 -2.68
CA LEU A 107 14.65 3.07 -3.78
C LEU A 107 15.76 4.05 -3.41
N ASP A 108 16.17 4.08 -2.16
CA ASP A 108 17.19 5.01 -1.64
C ASP A 108 16.91 6.46 -2.02
N GLU A 109 15.67 6.90 -1.74
CA GLU A 109 15.18 8.24 -1.99
C GLU A 109 14.73 8.89 -0.67
N PRO A 110 15.69 9.25 0.23
CA PRO A 110 15.33 9.68 1.58
C PRO A 110 14.51 10.98 1.63
N LYS A 111 14.73 11.92 0.70
CA LYS A 111 13.92 13.14 0.64
C LYS A 111 12.47 12.85 0.29
N LYS A 112 12.24 11.96 -0.66
CA LYS A 112 10.89 11.53 -1.04
C LYS A 112 10.22 10.75 0.08
N ALA A 113 10.98 9.89 0.76
CA ALA A 113 10.48 9.15 1.92
C ALA A 113 10.02 10.09 3.03
N LEU A 114 10.84 11.09 3.35
CA LEU A 114 10.52 12.10 4.36
C LEU A 114 9.20 12.81 4.04
N GLU A 115 9.03 13.25 2.80
CA GLU A 115 7.81 13.90 2.34
C GLU A 115 6.58 13.01 2.56
N GLN A 116 6.66 11.75 2.20
CA GLN A 116 5.52 10.82 2.33
C GLN A 116 5.20 10.53 3.79
N PHE A 117 6.20 10.31 4.64
CA PHE A 117 5.96 10.09 6.06
C PHE A 117 5.38 11.32 6.76
N GLU A 118 5.78 12.52 6.37
CA GLU A 118 5.19 13.75 6.90
C GLU A 118 3.71 13.87 6.49
N HIS A 119 3.37 13.56 5.24
CA HIS A 119 1.97 13.49 4.81
C HIS A 119 1.17 12.46 5.61
N TYR A 120 1.76 11.29 5.83
CA TYR A 120 1.13 10.26 6.64
C TYR A 120 0.77 10.77 8.03
N LEU A 121 1.72 11.42 8.71
CA LEU A 121 1.49 11.97 10.06
C LEU A 121 0.41 13.05 10.06
N THR A 122 0.35 13.88 9.04
CA THR A 122 -0.69 14.90 8.90
C THR A 122 -2.08 14.28 8.82
N LEU A 123 -2.22 13.18 8.08
CA LEU A 123 -3.50 12.52 7.86
C LEU A 123 -3.90 11.56 8.99
N ALA A 124 -2.95 10.79 9.50
CA ALA A 124 -3.21 9.73 10.46
C ALA A 124 -3.13 10.20 11.92
N GLY A 125 -2.47 11.34 12.16
CA GLY A 125 -2.19 11.82 13.50
C GLY A 125 -0.93 11.18 14.10
N ASP A 126 -0.78 11.27 15.41
CA ASP A 126 0.43 10.86 16.10
C ASP A 126 0.74 9.37 15.93
N ASN A 127 1.95 9.09 15.47
CA ASN A 127 2.51 7.76 15.38
C ASN A 127 3.98 7.86 15.76
N LYS A 128 4.33 7.35 16.94
CA LYS A 128 5.69 7.49 17.50
C LYS A 128 6.77 6.86 16.62
N GLN A 129 6.46 5.72 16.00
CA GLN A 129 7.41 5.02 15.13
C GLN A 129 7.72 5.86 13.89
N VAL A 130 6.69 6.33 13.21
CA VAL A 130 6.86 7.14 12.00
C VAL A 130 7.49 8.49 12.34
N ALA A 131 7.10 9.10 13.47
CA ALA A 131 7.73 10.34 13.94
C ALA A 131 9.24 10.17 14.16
N GLY A 132 9.65 9.02 14.71
CA GLY A 132 11.05 8.68 14.86
C GLY A 132 11.77 8.56 13.53
N TRP A 133 11.14 7.91 12.55
CA TRP A 133 11.70 7.81 11.20
C TRP A 133 11.85 9.18 10.52
N VAL A 134 10.89 10.07 10.73
CA VAL A 134 10.95 11.45 10.21
C VAL A 134 12.16 12.20 10.78
N ILE A 135 12.41 12.06 12.09
CA ILE A 135 13.56 12.69 12.75
C ILE A 135 14.87 12.17 12.12
N GLU A 136 15.00 10.86 11.96
CA GLU A 136 16.18 10.24 11.36
C GLU A 136 16.38 10.67 9.91
N LEU A 137 15.32 10.68 9.12
CA LEU A 137 15.37 11.10 7.73
C LEU A 137 15.74 12.58 7.58
N ARG A 138 15.23 13.45 8.45
CA ARG A 138 15.61 14.86 8.46
C ARG A 138 17.11 15.04 8.67
N LYS A 139 17.69 14.30 9.59
CA LYS A 139 19.13 14.28 9.80
C LYS A 139 19.90 13.83 8.57
N ARG A 140 19.45 12.74 7.96
CA ARG A 140 20.10 12.16 6.76
C ARG A 140 20.08 13.10 5.56
N VAL A 141 18.99 13.85 5.37
CA VAL A 141 18.86 14.77 4.23
C VAL A 141 19.33 16.20 4.56
N GLY A 142 19.76 16.46 5.80
CA GLY A 142 20.24 17.76 6.21
C GLY A 142 19.15 18.82 6.40
N VAL A 143 17.89 18.40 6.61
CA VAL A 143 16.78 19.31 6.88
C VAL A 143 16.75 19.59 8.38
N PRO A 144 16.78 20.87 8.83
CA PRO A 144 16.70 21.17 10.24
C PRO A 144 15.35 20.77 10.84
N ALA A 145 15.35 20.45 12.13
CA ALA A 145 14.11 20.21 12.86
C ALA A 145 13.20 21.44 12.74
N PRO A 146 11.86 21.24 12.65
CA PRO A 146 10.96 22.40 12.66
C PRO A 146 11.14 23.19 13.94
N ALA A 147 11.06 24.52 13.84
CA ALA A 147 11.12 25.38 15.01
C ALA A 147 10.02 24.96 15.99
N ALA A 148 10.37 24.86 17.28
CA ALA A 148 9.38 24.61 18.31
C ALA A 148 8.26 25.64 18.19
N LYS A 149 7.00 25.17 18.18
CA LYS A 149 5.87 26.10 18.23
C LYS A 149 6.00 26.92 19.51
N LYS A 150 6.12 28.25 19.37
CA LYS A 150 6.05 29.12 20.53
C LYS A 150 4.66 28.97 21.14
N GLU A 151 4.60 28.54 22.40
CA GLU A 151 3.34 28.58 23.11
C GLU A 151 2.87 30.06 23.16
N PRO A 152 1.57 30.29 22.93
CA PRO A 152 1.03 31.63 23.10
C PRO A 152 1.26 32.08 24.54
N ALA A 153 1.84 33.27 24.68
CA ALA A 153 2.10 33.88 25.98
C ALA A 153 0.78 34.10 26.76
#